data_c9e7d6d1a1b7aec19a7e2159fa11168c
#
_entry.id   c9e7d6d1a1b7aec19a7e2159fa11168c
#
_cell.length_a   1.000
_cell.length_b   1.000
_cell.length_c   1.000
_cell.angle_alpha   90.00
_cell.angle_beta   90.00
_cell.angle_gamma   90.00
#
_symmetry.space_group_name_H-M   'P 1'
#
loop_
_entity.id
_entity.type
_entity.pdbx_description
1 polymer ?
#
loop_
_entity_poly.entity_id
_entity_poly.type
_entity_poly.pdbx_seq_one_letter_code
_entity_poly.pdbx_strand_id
1 'polypeptide(L)'
;MTRYQIEYTPKAIKQLRDIRDARLSAPIRRAIENLSANPRPPGCVKLVGEADQWRVRVGDWRIVYRIEDGRLVVVVVRVAPRSGVYG
;
A
#
# COMPACT_ATOMS: atom_id res chain seq x y z
N MET A 1 21.64 0.21 -5.64
CA MET A 1 20.47 0.69 -4.91
C MET A 1 19.56 -0.48 -4.55
N THR A 2 19.14 -0.50 -3.30
CA THR A 2 18.24 -1.53 -2.82
C THR A 2 16.82 -1.27 -3.30
N ARG A 3 16.20 -2.28 -3.90
CA ARG A 3 14.81 -2.21 -4.29
C ARG A 3 14.05 -3.36 -3.69
N TYR A 4 12.86 -3.04 -3.19
CA TYR A 4 11.96 -4.03 -2.64
C TYR A 4 11.05 -4.56 -3.73
N GLN A 5 10.80 -5.86 -3.69
CA GLN A 5 9.83 -6.47 -4.57
C GLN A 5 8.43 -6.23 -4.01
N ILE A 6 7.46 -5.95 -4.88
CA ILE A 6 6.09 -5.69 -4.45
C ILE A 6 5.27 -6.96 -4.64
N GLU A 7 4.66 -7.41 -3.57
CA GLU A 7 3.70 -8.52 -3.58
C GLU A 7 2.35 -8.00 -3.11
N TYR A 8 1.30 -8.72 -3.45
CA TYR A 8 -0.07 -8.32 -3.15
C TYR A 8 -0.82 -9.48 -2.53
N THR A 9 -1.64 -9.19 -1.53
CA THR A 9 -2.62 -10.18 -1.06
C THR A 9 -3.74 -10.28 -2.09
N PRO A 10 -4.47 -11.42 -2.12
CA PRO A 10 -5.63 -11.53 -3.00
C PRO A 10 -6.64 -10.42 -2.80
N LYS A 11 -6.84 -9.99 -1.55
CA LYS A 11 -7.75 -8.89 -1.24
C LYS A 11 -7.28 -7.59 -1.88
N ALA A 12 -5.98 -7.28 -1.80
CA ALA A 12 -5.44 -6.07 -2.39
C ALA A 12 -5.58 -6.09 -3.91
N ILE A 13 -5.33 -7.24 -4.54
CA ILE A 13 -5.48 -7.39 -5.98
C ILE A 13 -6.92 -7.08 -6.40
N LYS A 14 -7.88 -7.67 -5.67
CA LYS A 14 -9.29 -7.45 -5.98
C LYS A 14 -9.68 -6.00 -5.80
N GLN A 15 -9.22 -5.37 -4.73
CA GLN A 15 -9.52 -3.97 -4.45
C GLN A 15 -8.98 -3.06 -5.53
N LEU A 16 -7.75 -3.28 -5.98
CA LEU A 16 -7.17 -2.50 -7.07
C LEU A 16 -7.94 -2.69 -8.36
N ARG A 17 -8.32 -3.92 -8.65
CA ARG A 17 -9.06 -4.25 -9.87
C ARG A 17 -10.43 -3.60 -9.89
N ASP A 18 -11.05 -3.45 -8.72
CA ASP A 18 -12.38 -2.86 -8.59
C ASP A 18 -12.35 -1.34 -8.77
N ILE A 19 -11.18 -0.71 -8.72
CA ILE A 19 -11.05 0.72 -9.01
C ILE A 19 -10.98 0.87 -10.52
N ARG A 20 -12.12 1.23 -11.12
CA ARG A 20 -12.22 1.29 -12.57
C ARG A 20 -11.83 2.63 -13.16
N ASP A 21 -11.88 3.68 -12.36
CA ASP A 21 -11.50 5.02 -12.81
C ASP A 21 -9.97 5.16 -12.76
N ALA A 22 -9.37 5.32 -13.94
CA ALA A 22 -7.93 5.43 -14.06
C ALA A 22 -7.38 6.66 -13.34
N ARG A 23 -8.19 7.71 -13.19
CA ARG A 23 -7.75 8.91 -12.47
C ARG A 23 -7.56 8.61 -10.99
N LEU A 24 -8.28 7.63 -10.44
CA LEU A 24 -8.13 7.20 -9.06
C LEU A 24 -7.03 6.15 -8.93
N SER A 25 -7.01 5.18 -9.84
CA SER A 25 -6.09 4.05 -9.73
C SER A 25 -4.65 4.40 -10.07
N ALA A 26 -4.42 5.33 -11.01
CA ALA A 26 -3.06 5.65 -11.43
C ALA A 26 -2.20 6.22 -10.29
N PRO A 27 -2.69 7.21 -9.50
CA PRO A 27 -1.91 7.69 -8.36
C PRO A 27 -1.65 6.60 -7.32
N ILE A 28 -2.64 5.72 -7.10
CA ILE A 28 -2.48 4.62 -6.15
C ILE A 28 -1.39 3.66 -6.62
N ARG A 29 -1.41 3.27 -7.88
CA ARG A 29 -0.41 2.37 -8.42
C ARG A 29 0.98 2.99 -8.39
N ARG A 30 1.07 4.30 -8.69
CA ARG A 30 2.33 5.02 -8.62
C ARG A 30 2.89 5.04 -7.20
N ALA A 31 2.02 5.27 -6.21
CA ALA A 31 2.43 5.26 -4.81
C ALA A 31 2.96 3.88 -4.40
N ILE A 32 2.30 2.82 -4.85
CA ILE A 32 2.76 1.46 -4.57
C ILE A 32 4.13 1.22 -5.21
N GLU A 33 4.32 1.63 -6.46
CA GLU A 33 5.61 1.47 -7.12
C GLU A 33 6.72 2.21 -6.39
N ASN A 34 6.41 3.38 -5.84
CA ASN A 34 7.38 4.16 -5.09
C ASN A 34 7.82 3.45 -3.81
N LEU A 35 6.99 2.57 -3.25
CA LEU A 35 7.37 1.79 -2.08
C LEU A 35 8.51 0.82 -2.39
N SER A 36 8.69 0.46 -3.64
CA SER A 36 9.82 -0.39 -4.06
C SER A 36 11.15 0.29 -3.79
N ALA A 37 11.23 1.59 -4.04
CA ALA A 37 12.46 2.35 -3.81
C ALA A 37 12.58 2.82 -2.36
N ASN A 38 11.45 3.14 -1.73
CA ASN A 38 11.43 3.61 -0.35
C ASN A 38 10.16 3.12 0.33
N PRO A 39 10.24 2.02 1.11
CA PRO A 39 9.06 1.48 1.77
C PRO A 39 8.54 2.30 2.94
N ARG A 40 9.31 3.30 3.38
CA ARG A 40 8.88 4.20 4.45
C ARG A 40 8.92 5.65 3.96
N PRO A 41 8.08 6.02 2.96
CA PRO A 41 8.11 7.37 2.42
C PRO A 41 7.60 8.39 3.44
N PRO A 42 7.89 9.67 3.23
CA PRO A 42 7.32 10.71 4.10
C PRO A 42 5.80 10.59 4.14
N GLY A 43 5.24 10.70 5.35
CA GLY A 43 3.80 10.59 5.56
C GLY A 43 3.31 9.18 5.84
N CYS A 44 4.16 8.16 5.75
CA CYS A 44 3.75 6.82 6.15
C CYS A 44 3.63 6.73 7.67
N VAL A 45 2.71 5.88 8.13
CA VAL A 45 2.43 5.71 9.55
C VAL A 45 2.44 4.23 9.87
N LYS A 46 3.16 3.86 10.92
CA LYS A 46 3.12 2.49 11.42
C LYS A 46 1.82 2.27 12.17
N LEU A 47 1.13 1.18 11.86
CA LEU A 47 -0.15 0.88 12.48
C LEU A 47 0.06 0.26 13.86
N VAL A 48 -0.71 0.77 14.83
CA VAL A 48 -0.67 0.29 16.21
C VAL A 48 -1.41 -1.03 16.29
N GLY A 49 -0.80 -2.02 16.96
CA GLY A 49 -1.42 -3.31 17.19
C GLY A 49 -1.31 -4.28 16.03
N GLU A 50 -0.83 -3.84 14.88
CA GLU A 50 -0.63 -4.68 13.71
C GLU A 50 0.86 -4.83 13.46
N ALA A 51 1.39 -6.03 13.65
CA ALA A 51 2.81 -6.28 13.49
C ALA A 51 3.28 -5.92 12.09
N ASP A 52 4.27 -5.05 12.01
CA ASP A 52 4.96 -4.68 10.78
C ASP A 52 4.06 -4.12 9.68
N GLN A 53 2.88 -3.60 10.03
CA GLN A 53 2.01 -2.99 9.04
C GLN A 53 2.13 -1.48 9.07
N TRP A 54 2.05 -0.90 7.89
CA TRP A 54 2.21 0.52 7.65
C TRP A 54 1.09 1.01 6.75
N ARG A 55 0.87 2.31 6.76
CA ARG A 55 -0.16 2.93 5.93
C ARG A 55 0.41 4.16 5.25
N VAL A 56 0.05 4.34 3.98
CA VAL A 56 0.32 5.57 3.25
C VAL A 56 -0.99 6.05 2.63
N ARG A 57 -1.17 7.37 2.59
CA ARG A 57 -2.36 7.99 2.00
C ARG A 57 -2.08 8.43 0.58
N VAL A 58 -3.09 8.23 -0.28
CA VAL A 58 -3.07 8.72 -1.66
C VAL A 58 -4.42 9.37 -1.91
N GLY A 59 -4.50 10.69 -1.78
CA GLY A 59 -5.79 11.37 -1.85
C GLY A 59 -6.74 10.86 -0.77
N ASP A 60 -7.91 10.38 -1.17
CA ASP A 60 -8.89 9.81 -0.25
C ASP A 60 -8.74 8.32 -0.05
N TRP A 61 -7.64 7.76 -0.52
CA TRP A 61 -7.37 6.33 -0.43
C TRP A 61 -6.27 6.05 0.56
N ARG A 62 -6.27 4.83 1.11
CA ARG A 62 -5.23 4.34 2.00
C ARG A 62 -4.69 3.03 1.47
N ILE A 63 -3.37 2.91 1.52
CA ILE A 63 -2.68 1.68 1.17
C ILE A 63 -2.07 1.14 2.44
N VAL A 64 -2.50 -0.06 2.85
CA VAL A 64 -1.94 -0.75 4.01
C VAL A 64 -0.99 -1.82 3.49
N TYR A 65 0.21 -1.83 4.01
CA TYR A 65 1.22 -2.76 3.51
C TYR A 65 2.12 -3.22 4.66
N ARG A 66 2.81 -4.32 4.41
CA ARG A 66 3.76 -4.90 5.34
C ARG A 66 5.15 -4.83 4.72
N ILE A 67 6.16 -4.58 5.52
CA ILE A 67 7.55 -4.52 5.05
C ILE A 67 8.31 -5.70 5.62
N GLU A 68 8.90 -6.50 4.75
CA GLU A 68 9.77 -7.61 5.13
C GLU A 68 11.19 -7.27 4.72
N ASP A 69 11.90 -6.56 5.61
CA ASP A 69 13.21 -6.04 5.29
C ASP A 69 14.23 -7.14 4.96
N GLY A 70 14.15 -8.27 5.67
CA GLY A 70 15.09 -9.36 5.45
C GLY A 70 14.95 -10.01 4.07
N ARG A 71 13.75 -9.93 3.48
CA ARG A 71 13.49 -10.46 2.14
C ARG A 71 13.46 -9.40 1.07
N LEU A 72 13.56 -8.12 1.47
CA LEU A 72 13.39 -6.98 0.57
C LEU A 72 12.05 -7.05 -0.19
N VAL A 73 10.98 -7.27 0.55
CA VAL A 73 9.64 -7.41 0.01
C VAL A 73 8.69 -6.44 0.72
N VAL A 74 7.83 -5.80 -0.07
CA VAL A 74 6.68 -5.04 0.43
C VAL A 74 5.44 -5.81 0.00
N VAL A 75 4.59 -6.16 0.97
CA VAL A 75 3.34 -6.86 0.70
C VAL A 75 2.19 -5.87 0.87
N VAL A 76 1.50 -5.56 -0.22
CA VAL A 76 0.32 -4.71 -0.16
C VAL A 76 -0.83 -5.56 0.36
N VAL A 77 -1.32 -5.20 1.54
CA VAL A 77 -2.33 -5.98 2.27
C VAL A 77 -3.74 -5.51 1.89
N ARG A 78 -3.92 -4.22 1.76
CA ARG A 78 -5.25 -3.66 1.55
C ARG A 78 -5.15 -2.29 0.89
N VAL A 79 -6.10 -2.02 -0.01
CA VAL A 79 -6.28 -0.71 -0.63
C VAL A 79 -7.75 -0.34 -0.43
N ALA A 80 -8.00 0.77 0.27
CA ALA A 80 -9.37 1.12 0.62
C ALA A 80 -9.54 2.63 0.64
N PRO A 81 -10.75 3.12 0.30
CA PRO A 81 -11.05 4.53 0.46
C PRO A 81 -11.05 4.90 1.94
N ARG A 82 -10.81 6.15 2.21
CA ARG A 82 -10.74 6.65 3.59
C ARG A 82 -12.00 6.30 4.37
N SER A 83 -13.17 6.43 3.75
CA SER A 83 -14.45 6.15 4.39
C SER A 83 -14.67 4.66 4.64
N GLY A 84 -13.96 3.80 3.93
CA GLY A 84 -14.09 2.36 4.10
C GLY A 84 -13.31 1.78 5.26
N VAL A 85 -12.60 2.61 5.99
CA VAL A 85 -11.71 2.15 7.06
C VAL A 85 -12.49 1.70 8.29
N TYR A 86 -13.73 2.13 8.39
CA TYR A 86 -14.56 1.81 9.55
C TYR A 86 -15.35 0.51 9.40
N GLY A 87 -15.18 -0.12 8.29
CA GLY A 87 -15.82 -1.39 8.08
C GLY A 87 -14.98 -2.55 8.50
#